data_8436588b7522a8a30279b34ac6407659
#
_entry.id   8436588b7522a8a30279b34ac6407659
#
_cell.length_a   1.000
_cell.length_b   1.000
_cell.length_c   1.000
_cell.angle_alpha   90.00
_cell.angle_beta   90.00
_cell.angle_gamma   90.00
#
_symmetry.space_group_name_H-M   'P 1'
#
loop_
_entity.id
_entity.type
_entity.pdbx_description
1 polymer ?
#
loop_
_entity_poly.entity_id
_entity_poly.type
_entity_poly.pdbx_seq_one_letter_code
_entity_poly.pdbx_strand_id
1 'polypeptide(L)'
;SFLSNSYSQEFKKQSIDLRFDTLGIYDLDLLPASFHADRRKALKTFMPSGAMAVFCSGKSMVRANDVDYEFHQDPSFYYLTGLNESNSALIIFKKPQIFGVDTIGELLLIKQRNENSETWVGKKLGVEGSELVLGIQKSFNIDKFSWEKIDFSTIDTVFTNQPFKENHYPDLDSLKNIFNKDFNDNEIKNWMAKLREVKTKEELVLLRKAISITCDAQNELMKVLKPDMKEF
;
A
#
# COMPACT_ATOMS: atom_id res chain seq x y z
N SER A 1 -35.57 4.03 5.29
CA SER A 1 -34.18 4.38 5.71
C SER A 1 -33.17 3.26 5.51
N PHE A 2 -33.58 1.97 5.59
CA PHE A 2 -32.71 0.80 5.33
C PHE A 2 -32.45 0.58 3.83
N LEU A 3 -33.40 0.87 2.97
CA LEU A 3 -33.30 0.70 1.51
C LEU A 3 -32.37 1.75 0.84
N SER A 4 -32.30 2.96 1.40
CA SER A 4 -31.43 4.01 0.87
C SER A 4 -29.94 3.72 1.15
N ASN A 5 -29.63 3.03 2.24
CA ASN A 5 -28.26 2.70 2.62
C ASN A 5 -27.71 1.53 1.80
N SER A 6 -28.54 0.53 1.49
CA SER A 6 -28.12 -0.59 0.63
C SER A 6 -27.90 -0.13 -0.82
N TYR A 7 -28.76 0.74 -1.33
CA TYR A 7 -28.63 1.28 -2.69
C TYR A 7 -27.38 2.18 -2.85
N SER A 8 -27.07 2.98 -1.83
CA SER A 8 -25.86 3.81 -1.85
C SER A 8 -24.58 2.98 -1.72
N GLN A 9 -24.62 1.85 -1.01
CA GLN A 9 -23.49 0.93 -0.92
C GLN A 9 -23.32 0.11 -2.21
N GLU A 10 -24.39 -0.32 -2.85
CA GLU A 10 -24.35 -0.99 -4.15
C GLU A 10 -23.86 -0.07 -5.26
N PHE A 11 -24.31 1.18 -5.27
CA PHE A 11 -23.83 2.18 -6.22
C PHE A 11 -22.35 2.55 -6.01
N LYS A 12 -21.90 2.64 -4.76
CA LYS A 12 -20.47 2.79 -4.41
C LYS A 12 -19.67 1.58 -4.84
N LYS A 13 -20.19 0.37 -4.65
CA LYS A 13 -19.54 -0.88 -5.03
C LYS A 13 -19.42 -0.98 -6.57
N GLN A 14 -20.47 -0.65 -7.32
CA GLN A 14 -20.43 -0.60 -8.79
C GLN A 14 -19.45 0.46 -9.31
N SER A 15 -19.40 1.64 -8.67
CA SER A 15 -18.42 2.68 -9.06
C SER A 15 -16.98 2.32 -8.70
N ILE A 16 -16.79 1.49 -7.67
CA ILE A 16 -15.49 0.94 -7.28
C ILE A 16 -15.04 -0.12 -8.30
N ASP A 17 -15.90 -1.05 -8.67
CA ASP A 17 -15.61 -2.10 -9.66
C ASP A 17 -15.26 -1.50 -11.02
N LEU A 18 -15.99 -0.48 -11.49
CA LEU A 18 -15.69 0.23 -12.73
C LEU A 18 -14.36 1.00 -12.70
N ARG A 19 -13.86 1.39 -11.52
CA ARG A 19 -12.56 2.04 -11.39
C ARG A 19 -11.41 1.04 -11.31
N PHE A 20 -11.64 -0.15 -10.77
CA PHE A 20 -10.66 -1.23 -10.74
C PHE A 20 -10.54 -1.97 -12.08
N ASP A 21 -11.62 -2.14 -12.83
CA ASP A 21 -11.58 -2.68 -14.20
C ASP A 21 -10.66 -1.89 -15.13
N THR A 22 -10.31 -0.66 -14.76
CA THR A 22 -9.41 0.19 -15.54
C THR A 22 -7.99 0.24 -15.01
N LEU A 23 -7.70 -0.36 -13.86
CA LEU A 23 -6.35 -0.37 -13.25
C LEU A 23 -5.48 -1.54 -13.73
N GLY A 24 -6.06 -2.54 -14.37
CA GLY A 24 -5.31 -3.64 -14.99
C GLY A 24 -6.18 -4.87 -15.19
N ILE A 25 -6.21 -5.35 -16.40
CA ILE A 25 -6.98 -6.52 -16.85
C ILE A 25 -6.53 -7.81 -16.12
N TYR A 26 -5.38 -7.79 -15.44
CA TYR A 26 -4.74 -8.97 -14.90
C TYR A 26 -4.85 -9.12 -13.37
N ASP A 27 -5.30 -8.12 -12.64
CA ASP A 27 -5.34 -8.15 -11.18
C ASP A 27 -6.78 -8.13 -10.65
N LEU A 28 -7.53 -9.19 -10.97
CA LEU A 28 -8.91 -9.36 -10.52
C LEU A 28 -9.02 -9.99 -9.12
N ASP A 29 -7.91 -10.48 -8.56
CA ASP A 29 -7.87 -11.21 -7.29
C ASP A 29 -7.39 -10.30 -6.14
N LEU A 30 -7.88 -9.08 -6.09
CA LEU A 30 -7.52 -8.13 -5.04
C LEU A 30 -8.13 -8.53 -3.70
N LEU A 31 -7.33 -8.42 -2.65
CA LEU A 31 -7.83 -8.52 -1.28
C LEU A 31 -8.69 -7.29 -0.94
N PRO A 32 -9.77 -7.46 -0.18
CA PRO A 32 -10.67 -6.35 0.14
C PRO A 32 -10.01 -5.31 1.06
N ALA A 33 -10.47 -4.07 1.00
CA ALA A 33 -9.99 -2.99 1.86
C ALA A 33 -10.04 -3.34 3.36
N SER A 34 -11.04 -4.11 3.78
CA SER A 34 -11.16 -4.61 5.16
C SER A 34 -9.98 -5.48 5.58
N PHE A 35 -9.46 -6.34 4.68
CA PHE A 35 -8.26 -7.12 4.95
C PHE A 35 -7.08 -6.21 5.30
N HIS A 36 -6.78 -5.23 4.46
CA HIS A 36 -5.67 -4.31 4.67
C HIS A 36 -5.85 -3.48 5.94
N ALA A 37 -7.08 -3.03 6.24
CA ALA A 37 -7.41 -2.33 7.47
C ALA A 37 -7.16 -3.20 8.73
N ASP A 38 -7.54 -4.48 8.68
CA ASP A 38 -7.28 -5.42 9.77
C ASP A 38 -5.77 -5.70 9.96
N ARG A 39 -4.99 -5.72 8.87
CA ARG A 39 -3.53 -5.85 8.96
C ARG A 39 -2.90 -4.61 9.60
N ARG A 40 -3.34 -3.40 9.25
CA ARG A 40 -2.89 -2.16 9.89
C ARG A 40 -3.26 -2.14 11.38
N LYS A 41 -4.47 -2.57 11.72
CA LYS A 41 -4.91 -2.71 13.12
C LYS A 41 -4.05 -3.72 13.90
N ALA A 42 -3.76 -4.88 13.30
CA ALA A 42 -2.90 -5.89 13.91
C ALA A 42 -1.46 -5.38 14.07
N LEU A 43 -0.91 -4.64 13.10
CA LEU A 43 0.41 -4.03 13.19
C LEU A 43 0.49 -3.09 14.41
N LYS A 44 -0.54 -2.28 14.63
CA LYS A 44 -0.59 -1.37 15.79
C LYS A 44 -0.44 -2.10 17.14
N THR A 45 -0.81 -3.39 17.23
CA THR A 45 -0.63 -4.14 18.50
C THR A 45 0.84 -4.36 18.83
N PHE A 46 1.71 -4.50 17.85
CA PHE A 46 3.15 -4.67 18.03
C PHE A 46 3.90 -3.36 18.32
N MET A 47 3.34 -2.23 17.90
CA MET A 47 3.98 -0.93 18.07
C MET A 47 4.03 -0.54 19.54
N PRO A 48 5.17 -0.03 20.06
CA PRO A 48 5.27 0.51 21.40
C PRO A 48 4.46 1.81 21.54
N SER A 49 4.23 2.23 22.79
CA SER A 49 3.65 3.54 23.08
C SER A 49 4.51 4.64 22.47
N GLY A 50 3.90 5.73 21.98
CA GLY A 50 4.64 6.83 21.35
C GLY A 50 5.27 6.48 19.99
N ALA A 51 4.97 5.33 19.40
CA ALA A 51 5.51 4.95 18.09
C ALA A 51 4.71 5.53 16.92
N MET A 52 5.44 5.92 15.89
CA MET A 52 4.95 6.19 14.54
C MET A 52 5.66 5.24 13.56
N ALA A 53 4.91 4.59 12.67
CA ALA A 53 5.48 3.76 11.61
C ALA A 53 5.21 4.39 10.25
N VAL A 54 6.24 4.47 9.41
CA VAL A 54 6.19 5.02 8.05
C VAL A 54 6.58 3.94 7.07
N PHE A 55 5.65 3.59 6.19
CA PHE A 55 5.87 2.65 5.10
C PHE A 55 5.88 3.39 3.78
N CYS A 56 6.99 3.32 3.06
CA CYS A 56 7.12 3.91 1.74
C CYS A 56 6.75 2.89 0.66
N SER A 57 6.13 3.37 -0.40
CA SER A 57 5.89 2.60 -1.62
C SER A 57 7.21 2.26 -2.33
N GLY A 58 7.16 1.31 -3.26
CA GLY A 58 8.22 1.09 -4.24
C GLY A 58 8.44 2.32 -5.12
N LYS A 59 9.58 2.35 -5.81
CA LYS A 59 9.94 3.39 -6.78
C LYS A 59 9.80 2.87 -8.20
N SER A 60 9.33 3.72 -9.12
CA SER A 60 9.55 3.49 -10.55
C SER A 60 11.04 3.65 -10.85
N MET A 61 11.58 2.72 -11.61
CA MET A 61 12.99 2.70 -12.00
C MET A 61 13.09 2.85 -13.52
N VAL A 62 13.83 3.85 -13.96
CA VAL A 62 14.10 4.06 -15.39
C VAL A 62 15.00 2.94 -15.89
N ARG A 63 14.60 2.29 -16.98
CA ARG A 63 15.36 1.25 -17.68
C ARG A 63 16.31 1.86 -18.70
N ALA A 64 15.77 2.72 -19.57
CA ALA A 64 16.53 3.42 -20.60
C ALA A 64 15.68 4.55 -21.19
N ASN A 65 16.25 5.75 -21.29
CA ASN A 65 15.59 6.95 -21.83
C ASN A 65 14.22 7.21 -21.17
N ASP A 66 13.12 7.04 -21.90
CA ASP A 66 11.73 7.22 -21.50
C ASP A 66 11.00 5.90 -21.16
N VAL A 67 11.74 4.79 -21.04
CA VAL A 67 11.19 3.46 -20.72
C VAL A 67 11.54 3.10 -19.29
N ASP A 68 10.52 2.83 -18.48
CA ASP A 68 10.68 2.34 -17.11
C ASP A 68 10.72 0.80 -17.08
N TYR A 69 11.31 0.25 -16.02
CA TYR A 69 11.08 -1.13 -15.64
C TYR A 69 9.64 -1.31 -15.18
N GLU A 70 9.12 -2.55 -15.28
CA GLU A 70 7.85 -2.90 -14.66
C GLU A 70 7.88 -2.54 -13.17
N PHE A 71 6.83 -1.83 -12.73
CA PHE A 71 6.76 -1.35 -11.36
C PHE A 71 6.48 -2.50 -10.39
N HIS A 72 7.34 -2.66 -9.41
CA HIS A 72 7.15 -3.60 -8.30
C HIS A 72 6.95 -2.83 -6.99
N GLN A 73 5.78 -3.03 -6.39
CA GLN A 73 5.46 -2.40 -5.11
C GLN A 73 6.27 -3.02 -3.96
N ASP A 74 6.60 -2.19 -2.96
CA ASP A 74 7.12 -2.70 -1.68
C ASP A 74 6.11 -3.67 -1.05
N PRO A 75 6.51 -4.93 -0.74
CA PRO A 75 5.57 -5.93 -0.26
C PRO A 75 4.92 -5.59 1.08
N SER A 76 5.57 -4.83 1.95
CA SER A 76 5.01 -4.41 3.24
C SER A 76 4.01 -3.29 3.06
N PHE A 77 4.32 -2.33 2.19
CA PHE A 77 3.41 -1.26 1.83
C PHE A 77 2.14 -1.81 1.17
N TYR A 78 2.29 -2.70 0.18
CA TYR A 78 1.14 -3.33 -0.49
C TYR A 78 0.28 -4.15 0.49
N TYR A 79 0.90 -4.95 1.35
CA TYR A 79 0.20 -5.76 2.35
C TYR A 79 -0.67 -4.93 3.30
N LEU A 80 -0.22 -3.72 3.63
CA LEU A 80 -0.93 -2.83 4.53
C LEU A 80 -1.93 -1.92 3.84
N THR A 81 -1.78 -1.64 2.53
CA THR A 81 -2.62 -0.65 1.82
C THR A 81 -3.47 -1.23 0.72
N GLY A 82 -3.01 -2.26 0.02
CA GLY A 82 -3.56 -2.71 -1.26
C GLY A 82 -3.27 -1.76 -2.43
N LEU A 83 -2.46 -0.72 -2.24
CA LEU A 83 -2.13 0.27 -3.26
C LEU A 83 -0.94 -0.16 -4.09
N ASN A 84 -1.10 -0.25 -5.41
CA ASN A 84 -0.03 -0.54 -6.36
C ASN A 84 0.41 0.70 -7.15
N GLU A 85 0.68 1.79 -6.43
CA GLU A 85 1.18 3.04 -7.01
C GLU A 85 2.47 3.49 -6.33
N SER A 86 3.39 4.04 -7.12
CA SER A 86 4.63 4.63 -6.63
C SER A 86 4.39 6.00 -5.95
N ASN A 87 5.44 6.53 -5.33
CA ASN A 87 5.44 7.86 -4.72
C ASN A 87 4.32 8.06 -3.68
N SER A 88 4.18 7.10 -2.80
CA SER A 88 3.20 7.10 -1.72
C SER A 88 3.84 6.68 -0.40
N ALA A 89 3.27 7.11 0.72
CA ALA A 89 3.71 6.70 2.05
C ALA A 89 2.52 6.51 2.98
N LEU A 90 2.47 5.38 3.67
CA LEU A 90 1.49 5.09 4.72
C LEU A 90 2.11 5.44 6.08
N ILE A 91 1.42 6.22 6.85
CA ILE A 91 1.81 6.59 8.21
C ILE A 91 0.80 6.01 9.18
N ILE A 92 1.29 5.29 10.19
CA ILE A 92 0.48 4.66 11.22
C ILE A 92 0.95 5.18 12.57
N PHE A 93 0.02 5.71 13.36
CA PHE A 93 0.27 6.18 14.72
C PHE A 93 -0.20 5.16 15.73
N LYS A 94 0.65 4.85 16.72
CA LYS A 94 0.22 4.05 17.89
C LYS A 94 -0.85 4.79 18.67
N LYS A 95 -0.61 6.06 18.96
CA LYS A 95 -1.56 6.99 19.56
C LYS A 95 -2.14 7.88 18.48
N PRO A 96 -3.46 7.88 18.26
CA PRO A 96 -4.07 8.73 17.24
C PRO A 96 -3.70 10.20 17.40
N GLN A 97 -3.58 10.90 16.26
CA GLN A 97 -3.23 12.31 16.18
C GLN A 97 -4.47 13.16 15.90
N ILE A 98 -4.45 14.41 16.32
CA ILE A 98 -5.51 15.37 16.05
C ILE A 98 -5.16 16.17 14.81
N PHE A 99 -6.03 16.10 13.80
CA PHE A 99 -5.94 16.87 12.56
C PHE A 99 -7.18 17.75 12.41
N GLY A 100 -7.10 19.00 12.87
CA GLY A 100 -8.25 19.88 12.92
C GLY A 100 -9.31 19.37 13.89
N VAL A 101 -10.46 18.93 13.37
CA VAL A 101 -11.56 18.35 14.18
C VAL A 101 -11.51 16.82 14.22
N ASP A 102 -10.68 16.19 13.37
CA ASP A 102 -10.60 14.74 13.22
C ASP A 102 -9.50 14.14 14.11
N THR A 103 -9.76 12.95 14.64
CA THR A 103 -8.74 12.14 15.32
C THR A 103 -8.41 10.96 14.41
N ILE A 104 -7.18 10.92 13.90
CA ILE A 104 -6.73 9.91 12.95
C ILE A 104 -5.63 9.03 13.52
N GLY A 105 -5.74 7.75 13.31
CA GLY A 105 -4.75 6.74 13.70
C GLY A 105 -3.86 6.29 12.57
N GLU A 106 -4.16 6.71 11.35
CA GLU A 106 -3.41 6.41 10.14
C GLU A 106 -3.71 7.43 9.04
N LEU A 107 -2.73 7.69 8.19
CA LEU A 107 -2.90 8.53 7.01
C LEU A 107 -2.06 7.98 5.85
N LEU A 108 -2.52 8.25 4.63
CA LEU A 108 -1.80 7.95 3.40
C LEU A 108 -1.38 9.24 2.71
N LEU A 109 -0.11 9.36 2.42
CA LEU A 109 0.41 10.37 1.51
C LEU A 109 0.45 9.77 0.11
N ILE A 110 -0.24 10.40 -0.84
CA ILE A 110 -0.38 9.91 -2.21
C ILE A 110 -0.40 11.10 -3.17
N LYS A 111 0.07 10.93 -4.39
CA LYS A 111 -0.03 12.00 -5.40
C LYS A 111 -1.48 12.30 -5.75
N GLN A 112 -1.77 13.59 -5.96
CA GLN A 112 -3.07 14.00 -6.47
C GLN A 112 -3.27 13.45 -7.88
N ARG A 113 -4.48 13.03 -8.17
CA ARG A 113 -4.89 12.59 -9.49
C ARG A 113 -4.72 13.73 -10.52
N ASN A 114 -4.19 13.40 -11.70
CA ASN A 114 -4.04 14.33 -12.82
C ASN A 114 -4.51 13.64 -14.10
N GLU A 115 -5.67 14.03 -14.59
CA GLU A 115 -6.31 13.42 -15.77
C GLU A 115 -5.46 13.54 -17.04
N ASN A 116 -4.68 14.61 -17.19
CA ASN A 116 -3.81 14.78 -18.35
C ASN A 116 -2.65 13.76 -18.37
N SER A 117 -2.11 13.41 -17.21
CA SER A 117 -1.05 12.41 -17.11
C SER A 117 -1.57 10.98 -17.20
N GLU A 118 -2.84 10.75 -16.82
CA GLU A 118 -3.46 9.42 -16.83
C GLU A 118 -3.59 8.81 -18.24
N THR A 119 -3.58 9.64 -19.27
CA THR A 119 -3.52 9.17 -20.67
C THR A 119 -2.25 8.36 -20.96
N TRP A 120 -1.15 8.66 -20.28
CA TRP A 120 0.16 8.04 -20.49
C TRP A 120 0.50 6.97 -19.43
N VAL A 121 0.14 7.22 -18.18
CA VAL A 121 0.55 6.36 -17.05
C VAL A 121 -0.59 5.53 -16.47
N GLY A 122 -1.76 5.56 -17.10
CA GLY A 122 -2.96 4.91 -16.59
C GLY A 122 -3.64 5.66 -15.45
N LYS A 123 -4.85 5.23 -15.11
CA LYS A 123 -5.65 5.86 -14.05
C LYS A 123 -5.00 5.68 -12.68
N LYS A 124 -5.08 6.72 -11.86
CA LYS A 124 -4.59 6.76 -10.49
C LYS A 124 -5.74 6.99 -9.51
N LEU A 125 -5.60 6.51 -8.28
CA LEU A 125 -6.63 6.70 -7.25
C LEU A 125 -6.71 8.15 -6.77
N GLY A 126 -5.56 8.80 -6.58
CA GLY A 126 -5.52 10.11 -5.96
C GLY A 126 -5.98 10.11 -4.50
N VAL A 127 -6.09 11.30 -3.91
CA VAL A 127 -6.45 11.46 -2.50
C VAL A 127 -7.87 10.92 -2.23
N GLU A 128 -8.86 11.38 -2.97
CA GLU A 128 -10.27 11.01 -2.78
C GLU A 128 -10.52 9.52 -3.06
N GLY A 129 -9.90 9.00 -4.12
CA GLY A 129 -10.03 7.60 -4.51
C GLY A 129 -9.41 6.67 -3.46
N SER A 130 -8.29 7.05 -2.85
CA SER A 130 -7.61 6.24 -1.86
C SER A 130 -8.41 6.10 -0.56
N GLU A 131 -9.04 7.15 -0.06
CA GLU A 131 -9.93 7.07 1.11
C GLU A 131 -11.13 6.16 0.83
N LEU A 132 -11.74 6.30 -0.35
CA LEU A 132 -12.94 5.55 -0.72
C LEU A 132 -12.67 4.07 -0.97
N VAL A 133 -11.56 3.75 -1.66
CA VAL A 133 -11.28 2.40 -2.19
C VAL A 133 -10.45 1.57 -1.23
N LEU A 134 -9.44 2.16 -0.57
CA LEU A 134 -8.49 1.44 0.27
C LEU A 134 -8.92 1.36 1.74
N GLY A 135 -10.01 2.04 2.11
CA GLY A 135 -10.46 2.11 3.50
C GLY A 135 -9.42 2.76 4.42
N ILE A 136 -8.64 3.70 3.88
CA ILE A 136 -7.71 4.53 4.65
C ILE A 136 -8.49 5.64 5.34
N GLN A 137 -8.15 5.89 6.59
CA GLN A 137 -8.89 6.85 7.42
C GLN A 137 -8.76 8.27 6.89
N LYS A 138 -7.56 8.66 6.43
CA LYS A 138 -7.30 9.98 5.85
C LYS A 138 -6.17 9.92 4.82
N SER A 139 -6.31 10.69 3.74
CA SER A 139 -5.27 10.80 2.71
C SER A 139 -4.94 12.27 2.43
N PHE A 140 -3.68 12.54 2.08
CA PHE A 140 -3.21 13.87 1.71
C PHE A 140 -2.34 13.80 0.45
N ASN A 141 -2.33 14.89 -0.31
CA ASN A 141 -1.39 15.02 -1.41
C ASN A 141 0.05 15.09 -0.87
N ILE A 142 0.88 14.12 -1.26
CA ILE A 142 2.26 14.01 -0.81
C ILE A 142 3.10 15.26 -1.16
N ASP A 143 2.85 15.88 -2.31
CA ASP A 143 3.59 17.06 -2.77
C ASP A 143 3.24 18.35 -1.98
N LYS A 144 2.14 18.32 -1.21
CA LYS A 144 1.62 19.48 -0.46
C LYS A 144 1.49 19.21 1.04
N PHE A 145 1.91 18.04 1.50
CA PHE A 145 1.80 17.70 2.91
C PHE A 145 2.88 18.42 3.72
N SER A 146 2.48 19.03 4.85
CA SER A 146 3.42 19.59 5.82
C SER A 146 3.43 18.73 7.07
N TRP A 147 4.61 18.33 7.51
CA TRP A 147 4.83 17.57 8.73
C TRP A 147 4.46 18.35 10.01
N GLU A 148 4.39 19.68 9.93
CA GLU A 148 3.95 20.55 11.04
C GLU A 148 2.51 20.26 11.51
N LYS A 149 1.74 19.55 10.67
CA LYS A 149 0.39 19.10 11.03
C LYS A 149 0.38 17.97 12.05
N ILE A 150 1.51 17.33 12.28
CA ILE A 150 1.65 16.23 13.24
C ILE A 150 2.19 16.77 14.55
N ASP A 151 1.53 16.42 15.65
CA ASP A 151 2.05 16.72 16.99
C ASP A 151 3.14 15.70 17.39
N PHE A 152 4.39 16.05 17.08
CA PHE A 152 5.55 15.23 17.39
C PHE A 152 5.86 15.13 18.88
N SER A 153 5.25 15.97 19.73
CA SER A 153 5.45 15.89 21.19
C SER A 153 4.95 14.57 21.77
N THR A 154 4.04 13.89 21.06
CA THR A 154 3.45 12.61 21.46
C THR A 154 4.15 11.39 20.83
N ILE A 155 5.21 11.61 20.05
CA ILE A 155 5.91 10.58 19.29
C ILE A 155 7.35 10.46 19.79
N ASP A 156 7.67 9.31 20.37
CA ASP A 156 8.98 9.01 20.93
C ASP A 156 9.93 8.38 19.89
N THR A 157 9.39 7.59 18.96
CA THR A 157 10.19 6.80 18.03
C THR A 157 9.48 6.66 16.68
N VAL A 158 10.26 6.79 15.60
CA VAL A 158 9.80 6.54 14.23
C VAL A 158 10.43 5.25 13.70
N PHE A 159 9.59 4.41 13.10
CA PHE A 159 9.97 3.15 12.45
C PHE A 159 9.70 3.26 10.96
N THR A 160 10.55 2.67 10.12
CA THR A 160 10.38 2.71 8.65
C THR A 160 10.81 1.41 7.99
N ASN A 161 10.18 1.07 6.87
CA ASN A 161 10.52 -0.10 6.05
C ASN A 161 11.70 0.15 5.11
N GLN A 162 12.15 1.39 4.96
CA GLN A 162 13.19 1.79 4.01
C GLN A 162 14.36 2.49 4.72
N PRO A 163 15.61 2.16 4.38
CA PRO A 163 16.75 2.96 4.83
C PRO A 163 16.67 4.36 4.21
N PHE A 164 16.65 5.39 5.04
CA PHE A 164 16.52 6.79 4.61
C PHE A 164 17.65 7.28 3.67
N LYS A 165 18.77 6.56 3.58
CA LYS A 165 19.96 7.00 2.85
C LYS A 165 19.83 6.96 1.32
N GLU A 166 18.83 6.26 0.78
CA GLU A 166 18.73 6.02 -0.67
C GLU A 166 17.46 6.56 -1.31
N ASN A 167 16.57 7.16 -0.54
CA ASN A 167 15.25 7.53 -1.02
C ASN A 167 15.08 9.02 -1.12
N HIS A 168 14.99 9.50 -2.35
CA HIS A 168 14.60 10.84 -2.75
C HIS A 168 13.07 11.06 -2.58
N TYR A 169 12.56 10.78 -1.37
CA TYR A 169 11.29 11.34 -0.95
C TYR A 169 11.63 12.63 -0.21
N PRO A 170 11.50 13.83 -0.85
CA PRO A 170 11.93 15.10 -0.26
C PRO A 170 11.33 15.35 1.13
N ASP A 171 10.13 14.82 1.35
CA ASP A 171 9.40 15.04 2.60
C ASP A 171 9.86 14.13 3.74
N LEU A 172 10.45 12.96 3.46
CA LEU A 172 10.98 12.08 4.50
C LEU A 172 12.34 12.56 5.04
N ASP A 173 13.11 13.26 4.23
CA ASP A 173 14.33 13.96 4.71
C ASP A 173 13.96 15.07 5.71
N SER A 174 12.84 15.76 5.48
CA SER A 174 12.28 16.71 6.43
C SER A 174 11.91 16.05 7.76
N LEU A 175 11.31 14.87 7.72
CA LEU A 175 10.98 14.09 8.92
C LEU A 175 12.24 13.73 9.73
N LYS A 176 13.31 13.34 9.05
CA LYS A 176 14.60 13.04 9.69
C LYS A 176 15.17 14.27 10.40
N ASN A 177 15.09 15.43 9.76
CA ASN A 177 15.56 16.69 10.34
C ASN A 177 14.74 17.11 11.56
N ILE A 178 13.42 16.89 11.55
CA ILE A 178 12.52 17.17 12.66
C ILE A 178 12.83 16.25 13.85
N PHE A 179 13.05 14.96 13.58
CA PHE A 179 13.22 13.97 14.66
C PHE A 179 14.63 13.90 15.22
N ASN A 180 15.65 14.32 14.48
CA ASN A 180 17.08 14.26 14.83
C ASN A 180 17.49 12.96 15.59
N LYS A 181 16.83 11.83 15.27
CA LYS A 181 17.03 10.52 15.88
C LYS A 181 17.16 9.47 14.78
N ASP A 182 17.89 8.41 15.10
CA ASP A 182 17.99 7.27 14.20
C ASP A 182 16.64 6.53 14.08
N PHE A 183 16.27 6.20 12.87
CA PHE A 183 15.08 5.42 12.59
C PHE A 183 15.39 3.92 12.74
N ASN A 184 14.46 3.17 13.32
CA ASN A 184 14.62 1.74 13.49
C ASN A 184 13.89 0.99 12.36
N ASP A 185 14.65 0.36 11.46
CA ASP A 185 14.13 -0.44 10.35
C ASP A 185 13.99 -1.94 10.68
N ASN A 186 14.74 -2.43 11.66
CA ASN A 186 14.77 -3.85 11.99
C ASN A 186 13.47 -4.31 12.66
N GLU A 187 12.90 -3.51 13.53
CA GLU A 187 11.66 -3.86 14.23
C GLU A 187 10.47 -3.97 13.25
N ILE A 188 10.38 -3.10 12.25
CA ILE A 188 9.32 -3.21 11.22
C ILE A 188 9.41 -4.54 10.47
N LYS A 189 10.61 -4.99 10.11
CA LYS A 189 10.81 -6.30 9.46
C LYS A 189 10.30 -7.44 10.33
N ASN A 190 10.61 -7.40 11.63
CA ASN A 190 10.13 -8.39 12.60
C ASN A 190 8.60 -8.36 12.75
N TRP A 191 7.99 -7.19 12.84
CA TRP A 191 6.53 -7.07 12.92
C TRP A 191 5.83 -7.57 11.66
N MET A 192 6.35 -7.20 10.48
CA MET A 192 5.81 -7.67 9.22
C MET A 192 5.99 -9.18 9.02
N ALA A 193 7.10 -9.75 9.49
CA ALA A 193 7.31 -11.21 9.49
C ALA A 193 6.24 -11.90 10.34
N LYS A 194 6.02 -11.45 11.57
CA LYS A 194 4.99 -11.99 12.47
C LYS A 194 3.57 -11.87 11.89
N LEU A 195 3.24 -10.75 11.24
CA LEU A 195 1.94 -10.57 10.61
C LEU A 195 1.68 -11.55 9.45
N ARG A 196 2.75 -11.95 8.74
CA ARG A 196 2.68 -12.82 7.56
C ARG A 196 2.90 -14.29 7.88
N GLU A 197 3.39 -14.62 9.06
CA GLU A 197 3.68 -15.99 9.49
C GLU A 197 2.41 -16.86 9.41
N VAL A 198 1.33 -16.40 10.03
CA VAL A 198 0.04 -17.08 10.00
C VAL A 198 -0.86 -16.42 8.95
N LYS A 199 -1.19 -17.19 7.89
CA LYS A 199 -2.03 -16.71 6.77
C LYS A 199 -3.48 -16.64 7.18
N THR A 200 -4.15 -15.58 6.75
CA THR A 200 -5.60 -15.43 6.91
C THR A 200 -6.37 -16.33 5.93
N LYS A 201 -7.68 -16.41 6.11
CA LYS A 201 -8.53 -17.19 5.19
C LYS A 201 -8.50 -16.63 3.77
N GLU A 202 -8.49 -15.31 3.64
CA GLU A 202 -8.42 -14.58 2.37
C GLU A 202 -7.09 -14.86 1.65
N GLU A 203 -5.98 -14.78 2.37
CA GLU A 203 -4.66 -15.12 1.83
C GLU A 203 -4.57 -16.58 1.39
N LEU A 204 -5.15 -17.51 2.16
CA LEU A 204 -5.17 -18.93 1.81
C LEU A 204 -5.96 -19.22 0.53
N VAL A 205 -7.04 -18.47 0.25
CA VAL A 205 -7.79 -18.60 -1.01
C VAL A 205 -6.89 -18.24 -2.19
N LEU A 206 -6.20 -17.10 -2.13
CA LEU A 206 -5.30 -16.66 -3.20
C LEU A 206 -4.08 -17.60 -3.37
N LEU A 207 -3.49 -18.04 -2.27
CA LEU A 207 -2.38 -18.99 -2.31
C LEU A 207 -2.78 -20.31 -2.97
N ARG A 208 -3.95 -20.87 -2.63
CA ARG A 208 -4.46 -22.10 -3.25
C ARG A 208 -4.70 -21.91 -4.73
N LYS A 209 -5.25 -20.76 -5.15
CA LYS A 209 -5.46 -20.44 -6.56
C LYS A 209 -4.12 -20.37 -7.31
N ALA A 210 -3.13 -19.68 -6.77
CA ALA A 210 -1.80 -19.60 -7.35
C ALA A 210 -1.12 -20.97 -7.48
N ILE A 211 -1.24 -21.82 -6.45
CA ILE A 211 -0.73 -23.20 -6.46
C ILE A 211 -1.44 -24.02 -7.54
N SER A 212 -2.77 -23.94 -7.65
CA SER A 212 -3.54 -24.66 -8.69
C SER A 212 -3.07 -24.25 -10.09
N ILE A 213 -2.96 -22.96 -10.38
CA ILE A 213 -2.48 -22.47 -11.68
C ILE A 213 -1.07 -23.00 -11.97
N THR A 214 -0.19 -22.98 -10.97
CA THR A 214 1.18 -23.50 -11.13
C THR A 214 1.19 -25.01 -11.41
N CYS A 215 0.39 -25.78 -10.69
CA CYS A 215 0.26 -27.22 -10.91
C CYS A 215 -0.28 -27.54 -12.31
N ASP A 216 -1.32 -26.80 -12.75
CA ASP A 216 -1.89 -26.99 -14.08
C ASP A 216 -0.87 -26.67 -15.18
N ALA A 217 -0.15 -25.54 -15.04
CA ALA A 217 0.92 -25.16 -15.97
C ALA A 217 2.04 -26.20 -16.02
N GLN A 218 2.49 -26.73 -14.89
CA GLN A 218 3.51 -27.78 -14.85
C GLN A 218 3.03 -29.09 -15.47
N ASN A 219 1.78 -29.48 -15.22
CA ASN A 219 1.18 -30.65 -15.84
C ASN A 219 1.12 -30.53 -17.37
N GLU A 220 0.74 -29.36 -17.89
CA GLU A 220 0.74 -29.11 -19.34
C GLU A 220 2.17 -29.12 -19.92
N LEU A 221 3.13 -28.50 -19.20
CA LEU A 221 4.52 -28.53 -19.63
C LEU A 221 5.06 -29.97 -19.72
N MET A 222 4.78 -30.81 -18.73
CA MET A 222 5.22 -32.23 -18.74
C MET A 222 4.63 -33.02 -19.92
N LYS A 223 3.44 -32.70 -20.41
CA LYS A 223 2.82 -33.35 -21.58
C LYS A 223 3.53 -32.99 -22.89
N VAL A 224 4.07 -31.79 -22.99
CA VAL A 224 4.64 -31.28 -24.26
C VAL A 224 6.16 -31.32 -24.30
N LEU A 225 6.81 -31.49 -23.17
CA LEU A 225 8.28 -31.51 -23.05
C LEU A 225 8.87 -32.71 -23.81
N LYS A 226 9.83 -32.43 -24.69
CA LYS A 226 10.56 -33.44 -25.49
C LYS A 226 12.06 -33.23 -25.32
N PRO A 227 12.88 -34.28 -25.55
CA PRO A 227 14.34 -34.14 -25.62
C PRO A 227 14.70 -33.03 -26.64
N ASP A 228 15.79 -32.34 -26.38
CA ASP A 228 16.33 -31.25 -27.21
C ASP A 228 15.47 -29.96 -27.33
N MET A 229 14.38 -29.83 -26.59
CA MET A 229 13.68 -28.55 -26.44
C MET A 229 14.56 -27.57 -25.68
N LYS A 230 14.61 -26.33 -26.17
CA LYS A 230 15.27 -25.22 -25.50
C LYS A 230 14.30 -24.55 -24.54
N GLU A 231 14.86 -23.92 -23.52
CA GLU A 231 14.09 -23.21 -22.47
C GLU A 231 13.38 -21.94 -23.00
N PHE A 232 13.71 -21.50 -24.20
CA PHE A 232 13.14 -20.29 -24.84
C PHE A 232 12.64 -20.59 -26.25
#